data_787ec84942c8947672fe005c118b752b
#
_entry.id   787ec84942c8947672fe005c118b752b
#
_cell.length_a   1.000
_cell.length_b   1.000
_cell.length_c   1.000
_cell.angle_alpha   90.00
_cell.angle_beta   90.00
_cell.angle_gamma   90.00
#
_symmetry.space_group_name_H-M   'P 1'
#
loop_
_entity.id
_entity.type
_entity.pdbx_description
1 polymer ?
#
loop_
_entity_poly.entity_id
_entity_poly.type
_entity_poly.pdbx_seq_one_letter_code
_entity_poly.pdbx_strand_id
1 'polypeptide(L)'
;MVFVRQAEGPLDHAKGKWMPENEDELTRNNDKTARNTLGRRTFLGGMTLVAAAAVTGTTPALAHASKRLHSTAGTTLEQVGLRDPGSGYRRIQAQRGYPLVVREELARGKSGRDDRRHGLAAFVQVTDLHVTDVQSPMRVEFLHPLAGPAFRPHEALGPLATASLVRRVNSLQGGPATGRAFDALVSTGDNTDNHEHVELDWYLTLLAGGTIVPNTGASDRWESVQTFGDPLFYNPESHRSDMYKRAGFPQVDGYFRRVMAPVSSAGVKLPWYAVFGNHDDSVQGTLPSDWGLLKAMYTSDRKITGFASQKDT
;
A
#
# COMPACT_ATOMS: atom_id res chain seq x y z
N MET A 1 9.69 7.18 15.66
CA MET A 1 9.33 5.94 14.97
C MET A 1 8.42 5.19 15.92
N VAL A 2 7.14 5.17 15.63
CA VAL A 2 6.13 4.49 16.47
C VAL A 2 5.83 3.16 15.81
N PHE A 3 6.09 2.06 16.51
CA PHE A 3 5.72 0.72 16.05
C PHE A 3 4.37 0.37 16.68
N VAL A 4 3.39 0.03 15.85
CA VAL A 4 2.12 -0.52 16.31
C VAL A 4 2.23 -2.04 16.28
N ARG A 5 2.19 -2.68 17.45
CA ARG A 5 2.12 -4.14 17.57
C ARG A 5 0.65 -4.55 17.47
N GLN A 6 0.39 -5.70 16.86
CA GLN A 6 -0.93 -6.31 16.84
C GLN A 6 -1.48 -6.39 18.28
N ALA A 7 -2.61 -5.74 18.54
CA ALA A 7 -3.31 -5.85 19.82
C ALA A 7 -4.07 -7.20 19.83
N GLU A 8 -3.77 -8.04 20.80
CA GLU A 8 -4.56 -9.25 21.08
C GLU A 8 -5.78 -8.84 21.92
N GLY A 9 -6.93 -8.60 21.27
CA GLY A 9 -8.20 -8.33 21.95
C GLY A 9 -9.30 -7.88 20.98
N PRO A 10 -10.56 -8.16 21.25
CA PRO A 10 -11.66 -7.71 20.41
C PRO A 10 -11.87 -6.21 20.53
N LEU A 11 -12.00 -5.53 19.39
CA LEU A 11 -12.43 -4.13 19.30
C LEU A 11 -13.91 -4.03 19.64
N ASP A 12 -14.25 -3.23 20.65
CA ASP A 12 -15.63 -2.88 20.94
C ASP A 12 -16.10 -1.75 20.00
N HIS A 13 -16.75 -2.14 18.93
CA HIS A 13 -17.27 -1.23 17.89
C HIS A 13 -18.41 -0.30 18.36
N ALA A 14 -18.94 -0.49 19.59
CA ALA A 14 -20.13 0.25 20.04
C ALA A 14 -19.84 1.64 20.63
N LYS A 15 -18.60 1.97 20.96
CA LYS A 15 -18.29 3.18 21.73
C LYS A 15 -17.19 4.09 21.20
N GLY A 16 -16.50 3.74 20.10
CA GLY A 16 -15.46 4.59 19.49
C GLY A 16 -14.34 5.04 20.45
N LYS A 17 -14.13 4.36 21.56
CA LYS A 17 -13.10 4.65 22.56
C LYS A 17 -12.31 3.41 22.88
N TRP A 18 -11.05 3.43 22.49
CA TRP A 18 -10.06 2.50 23.03
C TRP A 18 -9.66 3.02 24.42
N MET A 19 -9.95 2.29 25.47
CA MET A 19 -9.50 2.57 26.84
C MET A 19 -8.60 1.40 27.27
N PRO A 20 -7.33 1.63 27.62
CA PRO A 20 -6.52 0.60 28.27
C PRO A 20 -7.05 0.35 29.67
N GLU A 21 -7.27 -0.91 30.02
CA GLU A 21 -7.91 -1.29 31.28
C GLU A 21 -7.10 -1.03 32.55
N ASN A 22 -5.82 -0.65 32.48
CA ASN A 22 -5.03 -0.21 33.65
C ASN A 22 -3.67 0.37 33.23
N GLU A 23 -3.37 1.58 33.66
CA GLU A 23 -2.03 2.20 33.52
C GLU A 23 -0.93 1.46 34.27
N ASP A 24 -1.26 0.65 35.27
CA ASP A 24 -0.31 -0.13 36.08
C ASP A 24 0.22 -1.40 35.36
N GLU A 25 -0.45 -1.91 34.33
CA GLU A 25 0.02 -3.06 33.57
C GLU A 25 1.06 -2.68 32.52
N LEU A 26 1.04 -1.46 32.00
CA LEU A 26 2.02 -0.96 31.03
C LEU A 26 3.42 -0.83 31.62
N THR A 27 3.51 -0.51 32.91
CA THR A 27 4.79 -0.38 33.63
C THR A 27 5.40 -1.71 34.03
N ARG A 28 4.58 -2.74 34.30
CA ARG A 28 5.09 -4.07 34.69
C ARG A 28 5.54 -4.95 33.52
N ASN A 29 5.02 -4.74 32.33
CA ASN A 29 5.41 -5.53 31.15
C ASN A 29 6.72 -5.04 30.48
N ASN A 30 7.16 -3.82 30.74
CA ASN A 30 8.39 -3.29 30.17
C ASN A 30 9.66 -3.97 30.75
N ASP A 31 9.58 -4.55 31.94
CA ASP A 31 10.76 -5.14 32.59
C ASP A 31 11.03 -6.61 32.21
N LYS A 32 10.06 -7.30 31.62
CA LYS A 32 10.24 -8.73 31.23
C LYS A 32 10.60 -8.96 29.76
N THR A 33 10.46 -7.95 28.90
CA THR A 33 10.76 -8.07 27.45
C THR A 33 12.18 -7.63 27.07
N ALA A 34 13.00 -7.21 28.04
CA ALA A 34 14.32 -6.62 27.81
C ALA A 34 15.45 -7.62 27.50
N ARG A 35 15.19 -8.91 27.26
CA ARG A 35 16.26 -9.91 27.10
C ARG A 35 16.44 -10.54 25.71
N ASN A 36 15.74 -10.08 24.68
CA ASN A 36 15.99 -10.53 23.30
C ASN A 36 16.07 -9.38 22.30
N THR A 37 16.79 -8.32 22.61
CA THR A 37 17.10 -7.27 21.66
C THR A 37 18.32 -7.66 20.83
N LEU A 38 18.10 -8.01 19.56
CA LEU A 38 19.16 -7.98 18.55
C LEU A 38 19.76 -6.56 18.53
N GLY A 39 21.06 -6.47 18.80
CA GLY A 39 21.75 -5.19 18.92
C GLY A 39 21.63 -4.35 17.64
N ARG A 40 21.49 -3.02 17.79
CA ARG A 40 21.40 -2.01 16.72
C ARG A 40 22.39 -2.20 15.55
N ARG A 41 23.56 -2.78 15.82
CA ARG A 41 24.59 -3.03 14.80
C ARG A 41 24.26 -4.18 13.86
N THR A 42 23.47 -5.16 14.27
CA THR A 42 23.07 -6.31 13.44
C THR A 42 21.92 -5.94 12.51
N PHE A 43 21.06 -5.01 12.92
CA PHE A 43 19.92 -4.56 12.13
C PHE A 43 20.32 -3.58 10.99
N LEU A 44 21.26 -2.68 11.25
CA LEU A 44 21.72 -1.69 10.25
C LEU A 44 22.62 -2.28 9.15
N GLY A 45 23.23 -3.45 9.38
CA GLY A 45 24.02 -4.14 8.36
C GLY A 45 23.23 -4.86 7.27
N GLY A 46 21.93 -5.06 7.47
CA GLY A 46 21.06 -5.80 6.54
C GLY A 46 20.19 -4.97 5.61
N MET A 47 19.98 -3.69 5.87
CA MET A 47 18.97 -2.87 5.17
C MET A 47 19.50 -1.94 4.07
N THR A 48 20.80 -1.91 3.79
CA THR A 48 21.38 -0.92 2.86
C THR A 48 21.50 -1.40 1.40
N LEU A 49 20.79 -2.42 0.94
CA LEU A 49 21.00 -3.02 -0.39
C LEU A 49 19.72 -3.21 -1.21
N VAL A 50 18.84 -2.22 -1.27
CA VAL A 50 17.82 -2.18 -2.33
C VAL A 50 17.64 -0.73 -2.81
N ALA A 51 18.51 -0.28 -3.70
CA ALA A 51 18.20 0.82 -4.63
C ALA A 51 19.22 0.84 -5.79
N ALA A 52 18.68 0.89 -7.00
CA ALA A 52 19.30 1.23 -8.28
C ALA A 52 20.19 0.17 -8.94
N ALA A 53 19.59 -0.59 -9.86
CA ALA A 53 20.34 -1.26 -10.94
C ALA A 53 20.05 -0.56 -12.27
N ALA A 54 21.00 0.20 -12.76
CA ALA A 54 21.06 0.61 -14.15
C ALA A 54 21.62 -0.54 -15.00
N VAL A 55 20.99 -0.78 -16.15
CA VAL A 55 21.25 -1.88 -17.07
C VAL A 55 22.54 -1.66 -17.84
N THR A 56 23.52 -2.56 -17.70
CA THR A 56 24.53 -2.81 -18.73
C THR A 56 24.69 -4.31 -18.91
N GLY A 57 24.57 -4.74 -20.17
CA GLY A 57 24.44 -6.16 -20.52
C GLY A 57 25.70 -6.97 -20.28
N THR A 58 25.55 -8.10 -19.59
CA THR A 58 26.45 -9.26 -19.68
C THR A 58 25.63 -10.54 -19.47
N THR A 59 25.52 -11.32 -20.50
CA THR A 59 24.63 -12.49 -20.62
C THR A 59 25.07 -13.82 -19.96
N PRO A 60 26.30 -14.05 -19.45
CA PRO A 60 26.64 -15.34 -18.84
C PRO A 60 26.18 -15.57 -17.41
N ALA A 61 25.92 -14.51 -16.65
CA ALA A 61 25.52 -14.62 -15.21
C ALA A 61 24.10 -15.16 -14.99
N LEU A 62 23.24 -15.08 -16.01
CA LEU A 62 21.81 -15.39 -15.89
C LEU A 62 21.52 -16.90 -15.73
N ALA A 63 22.31 -17.76 -16.37
CA ALA A 63 22.10 -19.21 -16.33
C ALA A 63 22.44 -19.85 -14.97
N HIS A 64 23.38 -19.27 -14.23
CA HIS A 64 23.75 -19.74 -12.88
C HIS A 64 22.83 -19.23 -11.79
N ALA A 65 22.23 -18.07 -11.98
CA ALA A 65 21.32 -17.47 -11.00
C ALA A 65 20.00 -18.24 -10.83
N SER A 66 19.48 -18.83 -11.93
CA SER A 66 18.22 -19.59 -11.91
C SER A 66 18.26 -20.88 -11.08
N LYS A 67 19.44 -21.49 -10.92
CA LYS A 67 19.61 -22.70 -10.08
C LYS A 67 19.61 -22.41 -8.58
N ARG A 68 19.59 -21.14 -8.18
CA ARG A 68 19.76 -20.70 -6.79
C ARG A 68 18.46 -20.34 -6.11
N LEU A 69 17.35 -20.34 -6.84
CA LEU A 69 16.05 -20.01 -6.29
C LEU A 69 15.30 -21.27 -5.90
N HIS A 70 14.65 -21.23 -4.75
CA HIS A 70 13.75 -22.30 -4.31
C HIS A 70 12.53 -22.38 -5.23
N SER A 71 11.93 -21.23 -5.55
CA SER A 71 10.81 -21.12 -6.48
C SER A 71 10.68 -19.70 -7.01
N THR A 72 10.31 -19.56 -8.27
CA THR A 72 9.92 -18.27 -8.87
C THR A 72 8.42 -18.12 -9.00
N ALA A 73 7.65 -19.18 -8.69
CA ALA A 73 6.22 -19.27 -8.93
C ALA A 73 5.46 -18.09 -8.30
N GLY A 74 4.67 -17.41 -9.11
CA GLY A 74 3.85 -16.28 -8.69
C GLY A 74 4.63 -15.01 -8.35
N THR A 75 5.87 -14.89 -8.80
CA THR A 75 6.71 -13.68 -8.61
C THR A 75 7.01 -13.01 -9.95
N THR A 76 7.51 -11.77 -9.89
CA THR A 76 8.01 -11.06 -11.07
C THR A 76 9.28 -11.68 -11.68
N LEU A 77 9.85 -12.68 -11.03
CA LEU A 77 10.94 -13.50 -11.60
C LEU A 77 10.39 -14.56 -12.55
N GLU A 78 9.15 -14.99 -12.38
CA GLU A 78 8.46 -15.92 -13.28
C GLU A 78 7.83 -15.18 -14.45
N GLN A 79 7.00 -14.17 -14.13
CA GLN A 79 6.19 -13.49 -15.12
C GLN A 79 5.95 -12.03 -14.74
N VAL A 80 5.91 -11.15 -15.73
CA VAL A 80 5.52 -9.75 -15.58
C VAL A 80 4.41 -9.41 -16.54
N GLY A 81 3.60 -8.39 -16.20
CA GLY A 81 2.62 -7.80 -17.08
C GLY A 81 3.18 -6.58 -17.78
N LEU A 82 3.20 -6.58 -19.11
CA LEU A 82 3.56 -5.42 -19.90
C LEU A 82 2.36 -4.93 -20.70
N ARG A 83 2.36 -3.63 -20.95
CA ARG A 83 1.35 -3.00 -21.81
C ARG A 83 1.42 -3.57 -23.22
N ASP A 84 0.27 -3.94 -23.77
CA ASP A 84 0.14 -4.21 -25.19
C ASP A 84 0.30 -2.90 -26.00
N PRO A 85 1.31 -2.76 -26.85
CA PRO A 85 1.57 -1.53 -27.60
C PRO A 85 0.39 -1.06 -28.46
N GLY A 86 -0.42 -1.98 -28.98
CA GLY A 86 -1.56 -1.67 -29.84
C GLY A 86 -2.85 -1.26 -29.10
N SER A 87 -2.92 -1.50 -27.79
CA SER A 87 -4.16 -1.28 -27.01
C SER A 87 -4.06 -0.19 -25.95
N GLY A 88 -2.92 0.51 -25.81
CA GLY A 88 -2.66 1.42 -24.69
C GLY A 88 -2.63 0.67 -23.37
N TYR A 89 -3.42 1.15 -22.39
CA TYR A 89 -3.54 0.49 -21.08
C TYR A 89 -4.69 -0.54 -21.00
N ARG A 90 -5.46 -0.74 -22.07
CA ARG A 90 -6.62 -1.62 -22.06
C ARG A 90 -6.30 -3.10 -21.96
N ARG A 91 -5.08 -3.49 -22.37
CA ARG A 91 -4.62 -4.88 -22.30
C ARG A 91 -3.23 -4.95 -21.71
N ILE A 92 -3.04 -5.91 -20.81
CA ILE A 92 -1.74 -6.27 -20.28
C ILE A 92 -1.42 -7.67 -20.81
N GLN A 93 -0.27 -7.81 -21.42
CA GLN A 93 0.24 -9.10 -21.89
C GLN A 93 1.23 -9.68 -20.90
N ALA A 94 1.11 -10.97 -20.64
CA ALA A 94 2.09 -11.70 -19.87
C ALA A 94 3.41 -11.76 -20.64
N GLN A 95 4.50 -11.43 -19.97
CA GLN A 95 5.85 -11.48 -20.48
C GLN A 95 6.76 -12.27 -19.54
N ARG A 96 7.89 -12.71 -20.06
CA ARG A 96 8.92 -13.38 -19.25
C ARG A 96 9.28 -12.51 -18.04
N GLY A 97 9.46 -13.16 -16.90
CA GLY A 97 9.88 -12.52 -15.66
C GLY A 97 11.24 -11.83 -15.76
N TYR A 98 11.50 -10.93 -14.83
CA TYR A 98 12.77 -10.22 -14.74
C TYR A 98 13.92 -11.20 -14.45
N PRO A 99 15.08 -11.03 -15.06
CA PRO A 99 16.25 -11.83 -14.74
C PRO A 99 16.79 -11.47 -13.36
N LEU A 100 17.33 -12.45 -12.66
CA LEU A 100 18.18 -12.18 -11.50
C LEU A 100 19.49 -11.55 -11.94
N VAL A 101 19.88 -10.50 -11.23
CA VAL A 101 21.19 -9.85 -11.39
C VAL A 101 22.10 -10.27 -10.25
N VAL A 102 23.22 -10.93 -10.57
CA VAL A 102 24.24 -11.27 -9.58
C VAL A 102 25.23 -10.12 -9.50
N ARG A 103 25.33 -9.52 -8.31
CA ARG A 103 26.14 -8.34 -8.05
C ARG A 103 27.59 -8.77 -7.66
N GLU A 104 28.34 -9.29 -8.62
CA GLU A 104 29.71 -9.73 -8.39
C GLU A 104 30.69 -8.57 -8.17
N GLU A 105 30.30 -7.35 -8.58
CA GLU A 105 31.04 -6.12 -8.27
C GLU A 105 31.06 -5.79 -6.77
N LEU A 106 30.08 -6.28 -6.02
CA LEU A 106 30.03 -6.08 -4.57
C LEU A 106 30.83 -7.16 -3.80
N ALA A 107 30.80 -8.40 -4.30
CA ALA A 107 31.56 -9.50 -3.74
C ALA A 107 31.72 -10.62 -4.77
N ARG A 108 32.96 -11.08 -4.97
CA ARG A 108 33.24 -12.22 -5.87
C ARG A 108 32.53 -13.48 -5.37
N GLY A 109 31.96 -14.21 -6.32
CA GLY A 109 31.38 -15.53 -6.09
C GLY A 109 32.44 -16.50 -5.49
N LYS A 110 32.00 -17.35 -4.55
CA LYS A 110 32.84 -18.45 -4.03
C LYS A 110 32.21 -19.77 -4.45
N SER A 111 33.03 -20.72 -4.91
CA SER A 111 32.61 -22.08 -5.23
C SER A 111 31.86 -22.72 -4.05
N GLY A 112 30.77 -23.43 -4.34
CA GLY A 112 29.94 -24.10 -3.32
C GLY A 112 29.25 -23.17 -2.32
N ARG A 113 29.22 -21.86 -2.58
CA ARG A 113 28.57 -20.91 -1.68
C ARG A 113 27.06 -21.15 -1.60
N ASP A 114 26.44 -21.51 -2.71
CA ASP A 114 24.99 -21.70 -2.78
C ASP A 114 24.52 -22.93 -2.02
N ASP A 115 25.33 -23.99 -2.02
CA ASP A 115 25.05 -25.22 -1.29
C ASP A 115 25.17 -25.07 0.25
N ARG A 116 25.83 -23.99 0.68
CA ARG A 116 26.08 -23.69 2.10
C ARG A 116 25.26 -22.51 2.61
N ARG A 117 24.35 -21.98 1.80
CA ARG A 117 23.48 -20.87 2.24
C ARG A 117 22.35 -21.38 3.12
N HIS A 118 22.13 -20.65 4.20
CA HIS A 118 20.98 -20.83 5.06
C HIS A 118 20.20 -19.51 5.11
N GLY A 119 18.88 -19.57 4.96
CA GLY A 119 18.01 -18.41 5.15
C GLY A 119 18.02 -18.01 6.63
N LEU A 120 18.52 -16.82 6.94
CA LEU A 120 18.55 -16.29 8.31
C LEU A 120 17.19 -15.72 8.71
N ALA A 121 16.54 -15.02 7.78
CA ALA A 121 15.21 -14.44 7.94
C ALA A 121 14.54 -14.33 6.58
N ALA A 122 13.20 -14.29 6.57
CA ALA A 122 12.39 -14.01 5.39
C ALA A 122 11.24 -13.07 5.79
N PHE A 123 11.15 -11.93 5.13
CA PHE A 123 10.13 -10.92 5.40
C PHE A 123 9.30 -10.63 4.17
N VAL A 124 8.02 -10.35 4.38
CA VAL A 124 7.19 -9.69 3.39
C VAL A 124 7.26 -8.19 3.65
N GLN A 125 7.67 -7.41 2.66
CA GLN A 125 7.58 -5.96 2.71
C GLN A 125 6.43 -5.51 1.84
N VAL A 126 5.58 -4.64 2.39
CA VAL A 126 4.55 -3.89 1.68
C VAL A 126 4.77 -2.39 1.92
N THR A 127 4.35 -1.56 1.00
CA THR A 127 4.49 -0.10 1.08
C THR A 127 3.38 0.55 0.27
N ASP A 128 3.04 1.80 0.59
CA ASP A 128 2.17 2.63 -0.24
C ASP A 128 0.79 1.97 -0.50
N LEU A 129 0.16 1.45 0.55
CA LEU A 129 -1.15 0.82 0.43
C LEU A 129 -2.25 1.84 0.14
N HIS A 130 -2.09 3.07 0.63
CA HIS A 130 -3.01 4.18 0.42
C HIS A 130 -4.48 3.75 0.55
N VAL A 131 -4.83 3.24 1.74
CA VAL A 131 -6.23 2.97 2.09
C VAL A 131 -6.91 4.31 2.28
N THR A 132 -7.53 4.81 1.23
CA THR A 132 -7.97 6.20 1.10
C THR A 132 -9.48 6.31 1.20
N ASP A 133 -9.95 7.29 1.97
CA ASP A 133 -11.34 7.77 1.89
C ASP A 133 -11.47 8.80 0.76
N VAL A 134 -11.86 8.32 -0.41
CA VAL A 134 -11.98 9.15 -1.62
C VAL A 134 -13.12 10.16 -1.51
N GLN A 135 -14.10 9.90 -0.66
CA GLN A 135 -15.25 10.79 -0.49
C GLN A 135 -15.02 11.85 0.60
N SER A 136 -13.91 11.74 1.34
CA SER A 136 -13.57 12.69 2.38
C SER A 136 -13.54 14.14 1.90
N PRO A 137 -14.03 15.10 2.68
CA PRO A 137 -13.78 16.52 2.48
C PRO A 137 -12.31 16.89 2.49
N MET A 138 -11.45 16.07 3.12
CA MET A 138 -9.98 16.26 3.14
C MET A 138 -9.28 15.97 1.81
N ARG A 139 -9.93 15.27 0.87
CA ARG A 139 -9.32 15.02 -0.45
C ARG A 139 -9.09 16.33 -1.19
N VAL A 140 -7.85 16.54 -1.59
CA VAL A 140 -7.39 17.73 -2.32
C VAL A 140 -7.43 17.55 -3.84
N GLU A 141 -8.30 16.70 -4.34
CA GLU A 141 -8.45 16.35 -5.76
C GLU A 141 -8.66 17.58 -6.67
N PHE A 142 -9.30 18.62 -6.13
CA PHE A 142 -9.52 19.90 -6.82
C PHE A 142 -8.21 20.59 -7.23
N LEU A 143 -7.08 20.25 -6.61
CA LEU A 143 -5.75 20.72 -6.97
C LEU A 143 -5.14 20.01 -8.17
N HIS A 144 -5.80 18.99 -8.73
CA HIS A 144 -5.29 18.20 -9.86
C HIS A 144 -4.81 19.05 -11.06
N PRO A 145 -5.46 20.16 -11.44
CA PRO A 145 -4.96 21.03 -12.50
C PRO A 145 -3.59 21.64 -12.23
N LEU A 146 -3.23 21.82 -10.96
CA LEU A 146 -1.97 22.39 -10.51
C LEU A 146 -0.96 21.32 -10.09
N ALA A 147 -1.44 20.23 -9.53
CA ALA A 147 -0.65 19.13 -8.99
C ALA A 147 -1.24 17.80 -9.43
N GLY A 148 -0.73 17.23 -10.51
CA GLY A 148 -1.24 15.98 -11.09
C GLY A 148 -1.50 14.85 -10.07
N PRO A 149 -0.61 14.60 -9.08
CA PRO A 149 -0.81 13.57 -8.06
C PRO A 149 -1.96 13.79 -7.08
N ALA A 150 -2.57 14.99 -7.06
CA ALA A 150 -3.72 15.29 -6.20
C ALA A 150 -4.96 14.42 -6.51
N PHE A 151 -5.05 13.88 -7.72
CA PHE A 151 -6.07 12.92 -8.11
C PHE A 151 -5.44 11.68 -8.72
N ARG A 152 -5.80 10.53 -8.21
CA ARG A 152 -5.38 9.22 -8.73
C ARG A 152 -6.64 8.41 -9.13
N PRO A 153 -6.79 8.05 -10.41
CA PRO A 153 -8.04 7.47 -10.94
C PRO A 153 -8.39 6.11 -10.35
N HIS A 154 -7.46 5.44 -9.67
CA HIS A 154 -7.61 4.09 -9.13
C HIS A 154 -7.75 4.05 -7.60
N GLU A 155 -7.63 5.19 -6.90
CA GLU A 155 -7.51 5.20 -5.42
C GLU A 155 -8.74 4.60 -4.70
N ALA A 156 -9.93 4.71 -5.28
CA ALA A 156 -11.12 4.06 -4.73
C ALA A 156 -11.03 2.51 -4.69
N LEU A 157 -10.08 1.91 -5.39
CA LEU A 157 -9.79 0.49 -5.34
C LEU A 157 -8.84 0.10 -4.19
N GLY A 158 -8.27 1.06 -3.46
CA GLY A 158 -7.29 0.83 -2.40
C GLY A 158 -7.71 -0.24 -1.39
N PRO A 159 -8.90 -0.16 -0.78
CA PRO A 159 -9.40 -1.18 0.15
C PRO A 159 -9.49 -2.58 -0.47
N LEU A 160 -10.00 -2.70 -1.68
CA LEU A 160 -10.09 -3.98 -2.42
C LEU A 160 -8.71 -4.54 -2.78
N ALA A 161 -7.80 -3.66 -3.18
CA ALA A 161 -6.42 -4.01 -3.50
C ALA A 161 -5.69 -4.52 -2.24
N THR A 162 -5.84 -3.83 -1.11
CA THR A 162 -5.25 -4.22 0.18
C THR A 162 -5.76 -5.57 0.64
N ALA A 163 -7.08 -5.81 0.61
CA ALA A 163 -7.65 -7.13 0.93
C ALA A 163 -7.13 -8.24 -0.02
N SER A 164 -6.91 -7.91 -1.29
CA SER A 164 -6.36 -8.85 -2.27
C SER A 164 -4.88 -9.12 -2.01
N LEU A 165 -4.11 -8.11 -1.61
CA LEU A 165 -2.73 -8.25 -1.21
C LEU A 165 -2.59 -9.14 0.03
N VAL A 166 -3.43 -8.93 1.05
CA VAL A 166 -3.47 -9.80 2.24
C VAL A 166 -3.72 -11.25 1.86
N ARG A 167 -4.71 -11.53 0.98
CA ARG A 167 -4.95 -12.88 0.46
C ARG A 167 -3.72 -13.45 -0.24
N ARG A 168 -3.05 -12.62 -1.05
CA ARG A 168 -1.83 -13.03 -1.75
C ARG A 168 -0.71 -13.37 -0.78
N VAL A 169 -0.43 -12.52 0.20
CA VAL A 169 0.59 -12.75 1.24
C VAL A 169 0.30 -14.07 1.97
N ASN A 170 -0.93 -14.28 2.41
CA ASN A 170 -1.32 -15.51 3.10
C ASN A 170 -1.22 -16.79 2.23
N SER A 171 -1.20 -16.65 0.91
CA SER A 171 -1.06 -17.78 -0.01
C SER A 171 0.40 -18.18 -0.28
N LEU A 172 1.37 -17.34 0.09
CA LEU A 172 2.79 -17.59 -0.13
C LEU A 172 3.32 -18.60 0.90
N GLN A 173 4.07 -19.58 0.44
CA GLN A 173 4.64 -20.61 1.31
C GLN A 173 5.97 -20.17 1.94
N GLY A 174 6.65 -19.22 1.35
CA GLY A 174 7.94 -18.73 1.83
C GLY A 174 8.67 -17.90 0.80
N GLY A 175 9.85 -17.43 1.16
CA GLY A 175 10.70 -16.59 0.29
C GLY A 175 11.19 -17.34 -0.94
N PRO A 176 11.20 -16.72 -2.14
CA PRO A 176 11.55 -17.39 -3.39
C PRO A 176 13.02 -17.84 -3.44
N ALA A 177 13.89 -17.21 -2.66
CA ALA A 177 15.31 -17.51 -2.66
C ALA A 177 15.67 -18.77 -1.86
N THR A 178 15.06 -18.98 -0.70
CA THR A 178 15.45 -20.04 0.24
C THR A 178 14.33 -21.02 0.56
N GLY A 179 13.08 -20.70 0.21
CA GLY A 179 11.90 -21.45 0.65
C GLY A 179 11.58 -21.29 2.13
N ARG A 180 12.35 -20.47 2.87
CA ARG A 180 12.08 -20.23 4.28
C ARG A 180 10.72 -19.58 4.45
N ALA A 181 9.92 -20.08 5.39
CA ALA A 181 8.68 -19.45 5.81
C ALA A 181 8.92 -18.01 6.25
N PHE A 182 7.94 -17.14 6.04
CA PHE A 182 8.06 -15.73 6.42
C PHE A 182 7.99 -15.57 7.94
N ASP A 183 8.91 -14.78 8.48
CA ASP A 183 8.99 -14.48 9.91
C ASP A 183 8.04 -13.32 10.28
N ALA A 184 7.83 -12.35 9.37
CA ALA A 184 6.96 -11.22 9.57
C ALA A 184 6.59 -10.52 8.25
N LEU A 185 5.57 -9.64 8.33
CA LEU A 185 5.27 -8.61 7.34
C LEU A 185 5.66 -7.24 7.92
N VAL A 186 6.25 -6.39 7.09
CA VAL A 186 6.58 -5.00 7.42
C VAL A 186 5.93 -4.08 6.40
N SER A 187 5.05 -3.17 6.85
CA SER A 187 4.58 -2.04 6.07
C SER A 187 5.48 -0.84 6.30
N THR A 188 6.01 -0.27 5.21
CA THR A 188 7.03 0.77 5.29
C THR A 188 6.51 2.19 5.09
N GLY A 189 5.22 2.40 5.33
CA GLY A 189 4.57 3.72 5.34
C GLY A 189 3.60 3.92 4.19
N ASP A 190 2.99 5.09 4.17
CA ASP A 190 1.92 5.49 3.24
C ASP A 190 0.77 4.47 3.26
N ASN A 191 0.32 4.16 4.49
CA ASN A 191 -0.73 3.19 4.73
C ASN A 191 -2.11 3.77 4.44
N THR A 192 -2.28 5.06 4.74
CA THR A 192 -3.46 5.90 4.52
C THR A 192 -3.12 7.09 3.62
N ASP A 193 -4.00 8.06 3.44
CA ASP A 193 -3.73 9.17 2.51
C ASP A 193 -4.20 10.56 3.00
N ASN A 194 -5.19 10.63 3.88
CA ASN A 194 -5.78 11.90 4.31
C ASN A 194 -5.54 12.22 5.79
N HIS A 195 -4.76 11.45 6.51
CA HIS A 195 -4.56 11.58 7.96
C HIS A 195 -5.88 11.47 8.74
N GLU A 196 -6.74 10.54 8.39
CA GLU A 196 -8.04 10.35 9.00
C GLU A 196 -8.12 9.08 9.85
N HIS A 197 -8.82 9.18 10.98
CA HIS A 197 -9.07 8.03 11.84
C HIS A 197 -9.78 6.88 11.10
N VAL A 198 -10.74 7.20 10.25
CA VAL A 198 -11.50 6.21 9.49
C VAL A 198 -10.60 5.42 8.53
N GLU A 199 -9.66 6.06 7.88
CA GLU A 199 -8.69 5.39 7.01
C GLU A 199 -7.76 4.48 7.80
N LEU A 200 -7.30 4.94 8.96
CA LEU A 200 -6.48 4.15 9.86
C LEU A 200 -7.25 2.92 10.37
N ASP A 201 -8.50 3.08 10.76
CA ASP A 201 -9.36 1.97 11.17
C ASP A 201 -9.59 0.97 10.04
N TRP A 202 -9.80 1.44 8.81
CA TRP A 202 -9.92 0.57 7.64
C TRP A 202 -8.63 -0.21 7.38
N TYR A 203 -7.50 0.49 7.39
CA TYR A 203 -6.19 -0.13 7.21
C TYR A 203 -5.91 -1.20 8.27
N LEU A 204 -6.09 -0.88 9.55
CA LEU A 204 -5.88 -1.81 10.65
C LEU A 204 -6.84 -3.00 10.57
N THR A 205 -8.11 -2.77 10.26
CA THR A 205 -9.11 -3.83 10.08
C THR A 205 -8.75 -4.76 8.94
N LEU A 206 -8.28 -4.24 7.81
CA LEU A 206 -7.89 -5.07 6.67
C LEU A 206 -6.65 -5.92 6.98
N LEU A 207 -5.70 -5.40 7.76
CA LEU A 207 -4.50 -6.15 8.15
C LEU A 207 -4.76 -7.13 9.31
N ALA A 208 -5.59 -6.76 10.28
CA ALA A 208 -5.93 -7.62 11.41
C ALA A 208 -6.98 -8.68 11.08
N GLY A 209 -7.79 -8.47 10.07
CA GLY A 209 -8.94 -9.29 9.70
C GLY A 209 -10.25 -8.69 10.17
N GLY A 210 -11.18 -8.55 9.25
CA GLY A 210 -12.48 -7.95 9.50
C GLY A 210 -13.14 -7.46 8.23
N THR A 211 -14.20 -6.68 8.38
CA THR A 211 -14.98 -6.10 7.28
C THR A 211 -15.08 -4.60 7.49
N ILE A 212 -14.78 -3.86 6.44
CA ILE A 212 -14.96 -2.39 6.40
C ILE A 212 -16.02 -2.03 5.36
N VAL A 213 -16.60 -0.84 5.49
CA VAL A 213 -17.41 -0.21 4.45
C VAL A 213 -16.66 1.05 4.03
N PRO A 214 -15.94 1.05 2.89
CA PRO A 214 -15.11 2.18 2.45
C PRO A 214 -15.96 3.29 1.83
N ASN A 215 -16.87 3.83 2.63
CA ASN A 215 -17.82 4.86 2.25
C ASN A 215 -18.16 5.75 3.44
N THR A 216 -17.74 7.00 3.41
CA THR A 216 -18.09 8.03 4.40
C THR A 216 -19.11 9.05 3.86
N GLY A 217 -19.37 9.01 2.54
CA GLY A 217 -20.40 9.81 1.89
C GLY A 217 -21.80 9.20 1.98
N ALA A 218 -22.70 9.64 1.12
CA ALA A 218 -24.04 9.10 1.04
C ALA A 218 -24.05 7.61 0.71
N SER A 219 -25.03 6.88 1.26
CA SER A 219 -25.12 5.42 1.08
C SER A 219 -25.60 5.00 -0.32
N ASP A 220 -26.23 5.91 -1.04
CA ASP A 220 -26.92 5.66 -2.31
C ASP A 220 -26.20 6.25 -3.52
N ARG A 221 -25.20 7.09 -3.32
CA ARG A 221 -24.45 7.75 -4.40
C ARG A 221 -22.98 7.98 -4.04
N TRP A 222 -22.15 8.05 -5.07
CA TRP A 222 -20.74 8.40 -4.95
C TRP A 222 -20.55 9.92 -4.93
N GLU A 223 -19.87 10.44 -3.92
CA GLU A 223 -19.64 11.86 -3.68
C GLU A 223 -18.14 12.23 -3.85
N SER A 224 -17.67 12.25 -5.10
CA SER A 224 -16.31 12.58 -5.48
C SER A 224 -16.30 13.41 -6.76
N VAL A 225 -15.20 14.08 -7.05
CA VAL A 225 -14.96 14.83 -8.29
C VAL A 225 -15.22 14.00 -9.55
N GLN A 226 -15.12 12.69 -9.46
CA GLN A 226 -15.37 11.76 -10.58
C GLN A 226 -16.80 11.85 -11.12
N THR A 227 -17.77 12.26 -10.31
CA THR A 227 -19.19 12.32 -10.69
C THR A 227 -19.68 13.70 -11.11
N PHE A 228 -18.87 14.75 -10.96
CA PHE A 228 -19.27 16.13 -11.28
C PHE A 228 -19.19 16.49 -12.78
N GLY A 229 -18.76 15.57 -13.62
CA GLY A 229 -18.78 15.72 -15.07
C GLY A 229 -17.62 16.51 -15.67
N ASP A 230 -16.61 16.86 -14.88
CA ASP A 230 -15.39 17.49 -15.37
C ASP A 230 -14.51 16.44 -16.08
N PRO A 231 -14.11 16.69 -17.36
CA PRO A 231 -13.29 15.75 -18.13
C PRO A 231 -11.85 15.64 -17.65
N LEU A 232 -11.41 16.43 -16.67
CA LEU A 232 -10.13 16.28 -15.98
C LEU A 232 -10.11 15.06 -15.05
N PHE A 233 -11.29 14.58 -14.63
CA PHE A 233 -11.39 13.47 -13.70
C PHE A 233 -11.95 12.21 -14.38
N TYR A 234 -11.36 11.07 -14.03
CA TYR A 234 -11.81 9.79 -14.55
C TYR A 234 -13.15 9.38 -13.94
N ASN A 235 -14.16 9.26 -14.78
CA ASN A 235 -15.43 8.66 -14.40
C ASN A 235 -15.61 7.32 -15.12
N PRO A 236 -15.38 6.18 -14.43
CA PRO A 236 -15.45 4.86 -15.04
C PRO A 236 -16.85 4.48 -15.55
N GLU A 237 -17.92 5.04 -15.00
CA GLU A 237 -19.28 4.70 -15.41
C GLU A 237 -19.84 5.61 -16.53
N SER A 238 -19.27 6.79 -16.70
CA SER A 238 -19.73 7.73 -17.71
C SER A 238 -19.28 7.33 -19.12
N HIS A 239 -20.17 7.45 -20.11
CA HIS A 239 -19.82 7.34 -21.52
C HIS A 239 -19.07 8.55 -22.07
N ARG A 240 -19.00 9.65 -21.32
CA ARG A 240 -18.22 10.82 -21.72
C ARG A 240 -16.74 10.49 -21.79
N SER A 241 -16.08 11.02 -22.81
CA SER A 241 -14.61 10.94 -22.91
C SER A 241 -13.99 11.86 -21.88
N ASP A 242 -13.08 11.33 -21.09
CA ASP A 242 -12.17 12.06 -20.21
C ASP A 242 -10.71 11.79 -20.60
N MET A 243 -9.75 12.46 -19.97
CA MET A 243 -8.35 12.31 -20.33
C MET A 243 -7.82 10.89 -20.07
N TYR A 244 -8.36 10.19 -19.09
CA TYR A 244 -7.94 8.81 -18.73
C TYR A 244 -8.47 7.79 -19.72
N LYS A 245 -9.74 7.92 -20.15
CA LYS A 245 -10.30 7.04 -21.18
C LYS A 245 -9.59 7.23 -22.52
N ARG A 246 -9.20 8.46 -22.88
CA ARG A 246 -8.35 8.71 -24.05
C ARG A 246 -6.99 8.03 -23.92
N ALA A 247 -6.44 7.92 -22.70
CA ALA A 247 -5.23 7.16 -22.41
C ALA A 247 -5.43 5.62 -22.35
N GLY A 248 -6.68 5.15 -22.44
CA GLY A 248 -7.00 3.72 -22.48
C GLY A 248 -7.57 3.14 -21.19
N PHE A 249 -7.93 3.96 -20.21
CA PHE A 249 -8.64 3.48 -19.03
C PHE A 249 -10.04 2.96 -19.41
N PRO A 250 -10.50 1.85 -18.80
CA PRO A 250 -11.75 1.21 -19.21
C PRO A 250 -12.98 1.97 -18.71
N GLN A 251 -14.10 1.77 -19.41
CA GLN A 251 -15.41 1.99 -18.82
C GLN A 251 -15.78 0.76 -17.99
N VAL A 252 -16.34 0.98 -16.79
CA VAL A 252 -16.68 -0.08 -15.84
C VAL A 252 -18.03 0.22 -15.22
N ASP A 253 -19.08 -0.43 -15.70
CA ASP A 253 -20.42 -0.27 -15.18
C ASP A 253 -20.54 -0.81 -13.74
N GLY A 254 -21.23 -0.05 -12.88
CA GLY A 254 -21.41 -0.39 -11.47
C GLY A 254 -20.13 -0.29 -10.65
N TYR A 255 -19.16 0.50 -11.10
CA TYR A 255 -17.88 0.71 -10.40
C TYR A 255 -18.10 1.32 -9.02
N PHE A 256 -18.83 2.45 -8.95
CA PHE A 256 -19.01 3.17 -7.68
C PHE A 256 -19.75 2.32 -6.64
N ARG A 257 -20.77 1.59 -7.04
CA ARG A 257 -21.45 0.64 -6.15
C ARG A 257 -20.52 -0.43 -5.62
N ARG A 258 -19.55 -0.90 -6.41
CA ARG A 258 -18.60 -1.94 -5.98
C ARG A 258 -17.56 -1.40 -5.00
N VAL A 259 -17.06 -0.18 -5.23
CA VAL A 259 -16.06 0.40 -4.34
C VAL A 259 -16.65 0.88 -3.00
N MET A 260 -17.95 1.19 -2.96
CA MET A 260 -18.68 1.48 -1.71
C MET A 260 -19.14 0.22 -0.96
N ALA A 261 -19.10 -0.94 -1.59
CA ALA A 261 -19.57 -2.18 -0.97
C ALA A 261 -18.63 -2.64 0.15
N PRO A 262 -19.14 -3.40 1.13
CA PRO A 262 -18.31 -3.97 2.19
C PRO A 262 -17.14 -4.78 1.62
N VAL A 263 -15.96 -4.57 2.20
CA VAL A 263 -14.72 -5.29 1.87
C VAL A 263 -14.28 -6.08 3.08
N SER A 264 -14.16 -7.40 2.91
CA SER A 264 -13.71 -8.32 3.95
C SER A 264 -12.29 -8.79 3.71
N SER A 265 -11.51 -8.85 4.78
CA SER A 265 -10.16 -9.39 4.80
C SER A 265 -10.05 -10.50 5.85
N ALA A 266 -9.30 -11.55 5.52
CA ALA A 266 -8.97 -12.60 6.49
C ALA A 266 -7.86 -12.20 7.48
N GLY A 267 -7.32 -11.00 7.35
CA GLY A 267 -6.14 -10.55 8.07
C GLY A 267 -4.85 -11.22 7.63
N VAL A 268 -3.74 -10.60 7.95
CA VAL A 268 -2.39 -11.15 7.75
C VAL A 268 -2.14 -12.22 8.80
N LYS A 269 -1.77 -13.42 8.36
CA LYS A 269 -1.50 -14.57 9.25
C LYS A 269 -0.09 -14.55 9.87
N LEU A 270 0.73 -13.59 9.50
CA LEU A 270 2.07 -13.38 10.02
C LEU A 270 2.04 -12.29 11.10
N PRO A 271 2.98 -12.28 12.06
CA PRO A 271 3.27 -11.06 12.80
C PRO A 271 3.52 -9.92 11.82
N TRP A 272 2.91 -8.76 12.06
CA TRP A 272 3.11 -7.63 11.18
C TRP A 272 3.42 -6.35 11.96
N TYR A 273 4.18 -5.49 11.31
CA TYR A 273 4.63 -4.21 11.83
C TYR A 273 4.40 -3.15 10.77
N ALA A 274 4.03 -1.97 11.20
CA ALA A 274 3.87 -0.83 10.32
C ALA A 274 4.69 0.36 10.81
N VAL A 275 5.23 1.12 9.89
CA VAL A 275 5.79 2.44 10.14
C VAL A 275 4.93 3.48 9.45
N PHE A 276 5.06 4.70 9.91
CA PHE A 276 4.39 5.87 9.40
C PHE A 276 5.13 6.41 8.17
N GLY A 277 4.40 6.80 7.14
CA GLY A 277 4.91 7.47 5.94
C GLY A 277 4.40 8.91 5.85
N ASN A 278 4.81 9.63 4.82
CA ASN A 278 4.40 11.03 4.67
C ASN A 278 2.91 11.17 4.31
N HIS A 279 2.31 10.22 3.59
CA HIS A 279 0.88 10.23 3.28
C HIS A 279 -0.02 9.88 4.49
N ASP A 280 0.54 9.28 5.52
CA ASP A 280 -0.16 9.05 6.79
C ASP A 280 -0.32 10.36 7.59
N ASP A 281 0.13 11.51 7.07
CA ASP A 281 0.02 12.84 7.67
C ASP A 281 -0.70 13.83 6.73
N SER A 282 -1.09 14.97 7.29
CA SER A 282 -1.86 16.02 6.61
C SER A 282 -1.14 16.54 5.36
N VAL A 283 -1.82 16.47 4.20
CA VAL A 283 -1.30 16.91 2.91
C VAL A 283 0.14 16.43 2.70
N GLN A 284 0.33 15.12 2.85
CA GLN A 284 1.63 14.45 2.67
C GLN A 284 2.73 14.96 3.64
N GLY A 285 2.34 15.32 4.86
CA GLY A 285 3.26 15.85 5.87
C GLY A 285 3.78 17.27 5.59
N THR A 286 3.13 18.01 4.69
CA THR A 286 3.57 19.34 4.29
C THR A 286 2.88 20.48 5.04
N LEU A 287 1.69 20.22 5.57
CA LEU A 287 0.91 21.23 6.31
C LEU A 287 0.46 20.66 7.67
N PRO A 288 0.51 21.49 8.73
CA PRO A 288 0.02 21.06 10.03
C PRO A 288 -1.51 20.90 10.01
N SER A 289 -2.01 19.82 10.65
CA SER A 289 -3.44 19.50 10.68
C SER A 289 -4.31 20.53 11.38
N ASP A 290 -3.72 21.37 12.24
CA ASP A 290 -4.40 22.45 12.94
C ASP A 290 -4.48 23.78 12.15
N TRP A 291 -3.90 23.82 10.93
CA TRP A 291 -4.07 24.95 10.04
C TRP A 291 -5.55 25.17 9.70
N GLY A 292 -6.03 26.41 9.82
CA GLY A 292 -7.47 26.73 9.82
C GLY A 292 -8.27 26.15 8.66
N LEU A 293 -7.72 26.14 7.43
CA LEU A 293 -8.37 25.54 6.27
C LEU A 293 -8.49 24.01 6.45
N LEU A 294 -7.40 23.32 6.81
CA LEU A 294 -7.41 21.87 6.98
C LEU A 294 -8.33 21.45 8.12
N LYS A 295 -8.29 22.20 9.24
CA LYS A 295 -9.23 21.95 10.34
C LYS A 295 -10.69 22.08 9.89
N ALA A 296 -11.02 23.06 9.07
CA ALA A 296 -12.35 23.20 8.50
C ALA A 296 -12.71 22.04 7.58
N MET A 297 -11.77 21.53 6.77
CA MET A 297 -11.97 20.37 5.91
C MET A 297 -12.18 19.09 6.72
N TYR A 298 -11.40 18.85 7.80
CA TYR A 298 -11.57 17.69 8.68
C TYR A 298 -12.91 17.64 9.42
N THR A 299 -13.54 18.79 9.65
CA THR A 299 -14.76 18.90 10.44
C THR A 299 -15.99 19.29 9.60
N SER A 300 -15.83 19.44 8.29
CA SER A 300 -16.87 19.88 7.37
C SER A 300 -17.62 18.70 6.74
N ASP A 301 -18.88 18.95 6.43
CA ASP A 301 -19.70 18.13 5.54
C ASP A 301 -19.60 18.58 4.07
N ARG A 302 -18.67 19.50 3.75
CA ARG A 302 -18.48 20.09 2.40
C ARG A 302 -17.15 19.75 1.83
N LYS A 303 -17.16 19.22 0.61
CA LYS A 303 -15.96 18.90 -0.17
C LYS A 303 -15.68 20.01 -1.18
N ILE A 304 -14.43 20.46 -1.26
CA ILE A 304 -13.98 21.36 -2.31
C ILE A 304 -13.80 20.53 -3.58
N THR A 305 -14.44 20.94 -4.69
CA THR A 305 -14.46 20.17 -5.94
C THR A 305 -13.83 20.90 -7.11
N GLY A 306 -13.47 22.16 -6.95
CA GLY A 306 -12.86 22.97 -7.98
C GLY A 306 -12.72 24.43 -7.57
N PHE A 307 -12.17 25.23 -8.46
CA PHE A 307 -12.04 26.67 -8.32
C PHE A 307 -13.21 27.40 -9.00
N ALA A 308 -13.72 28.45 -8.37
CA ALA A 308 -14.84 29.23 -8.92
C ALA A 308 -14.42 30.05 -10.15
N SER A 309 -13.14 30.45 -10.23
CA SER A 309 -12.60 31.18 -11.38
C SER A 309 -11.10 30.94 -11.55
N GLN A 310 -10.56 31.29 -12.72
CA GLN A 310 -9.11 31.27 -12.95
C GLN A 310 -8.31 32.22 -12.03
N LYS A 311 -8.99 33.16 -11.36
CA LYS A 311 -8.33 34.07 -10.41
C LYS A 311 -8.11 33.42 -9.04
N ASP A 312 -8.72 32.26 -8.80
CA ASP A 312 -8.63 31.53 -7.53
C ASP A 312 -7.50 30.47 -7.56
N THR A 313 -6.81 30.33 -8.69
CA THR A 313 -5.61 29.49 -8.88
C THR A 313 -4.34 30.29 -8.79
#